data_635fb38e1bca03fccd5f1530daab5ef5
#
_entry.id   635fb38e1bca03fccd5f1530daab5ef5
#
_cell.length_a   1.000
_cell.length_b   1.000
_cell.length_c   1.000
_cell.angle_alpha   90.00
_cell.angle_beta   90.00
_cell.angle_gamma   90.00
#
_symmetry.space_group_name_H-M   'P 1'
#
loop_
_entity.id
_entity.type
_entity.pdbx_description
1 polymer ?
#
loop_
_entity_poly.entity_id
_entity_poly.type
_entity_poly.pdbx_seq_one_letter_code
_entity_poly.pdbx_strand_id
1 'polypeptide(L)'
;MRRFGLIGYPLGHSFSKKYFTEKFLREEIDDCIYETFPIATIDELTPLLKRHPDFAGLNVTIPYKEKVIGFLQEQSKVVSKTGACNCIHFKKGKLTGHNTDVVGFQQSLQKSFAELPSRALILGTGGSSKAVEYVLNQLKIAYVFVSRKPSTHNLSYEQLTAGIIKESELIINTTPLGMYPQVVEAPPIPYEAIGSKHCLFDLIYNPERTLFLQKGAEQGAKVQNGLDMLIIQAEESWRIWNS
;
A
#
# COMPACT_ATOMS: atom_id res chain seq x y z
N MET A 1 13.53 -11.27 23.74
CA MET A 1 13.66 -10.48 22.48
C MET A 1 12.34 -10.59 21.75
N ARG A 2 11.75 -9.47 21.34
CA ARG A 2 10.50 -9.42 20.56
C ARG A 2 10.84 -9.52 19.07
N ARG A 3 10.20 -10.41 18.35
CA ARG A 3 10.41 -10.59 16.92
C ARG A 3 9.29 -9.93 16.12
N PHE A 4 9.69 -9.13 15.16
CA PHE A 4 8.82 -8.55 14.14
C PHE A 4 9.28 -8.97 12.76
N GLY A 5 8.42 -8.87 11.77
CA GLY A 5 8.85 -9.20 10.43
C GLY A 5 7.84 -8.91 9.34
N LEU A 6 8.24 -9.26 8.12
CA LEU A 6 7.43 -9.13 6.90
C LEU A 6 7.25 -10.50 6.26
N ILE A 7 6.01 -10.87 6.00
CA ILE A 7 5.66 -12.02 5.14
C ILE A 7 5.18 -11.55 3.78
N GLY A 8 5.56 -12.28 2.74
CA GLY A 8 5.21 -12.03 1.34
C GLY A 8 5.97 -12.96 0.40
N TYR A 9 5.75 -12.85 -0.93
CA TYR A 9 6.51 -13.60 -1.92
C TYR A 9 6.38 -13.00 -3.33
N PRO A 10 7.50 -12.85 -4.06
CA PRO A 10 8.86 -12.89 -3.55
C PRO A 10 9.17 -11.68 -2.68
N LEU A 11 10.06 -11.85 -1.70
CA LEU A 11 10.61 -10.76 -0.91
C LEU A 11 12.05 -10.52 -1.37
N GLY A 12 12.26 -9.48 -2.18
CA GLY A 12 13.57 -8.99 -2.55
C GLY A 12 14.15 -8.05 -1.47
N HIS A 13 14.67 -6.89 -1.87
CA HIS A 13 15.10 -5.87 -0.92
C HIS A 13 13.90 -5.26 -0.20
N SER A 14 13.74 -5.57 1.09
CA SER A 14 12.66 -5.08 1.92
C SER A 14 13.02 -3.72 2.53
N PHE A 15 12.26 -2.68 2.16
CA PHE A 15 12.33 -1.39 2.84
C PHE A 15 12.04 -1.54 4.34
N SER A 16 11.01 -2.27 4.72
CA SER A 16 10.59 -2.40 6.12
C SER A 16 11.69 -2.99 7.00
N LYS A 17 12.46 -3.98 6.50
CA LYS A 17 13.60 -4.51 7.25
C LYS A 17 14.65 -3.45 7.50
N LYS A 18 15.05 -2.71 6.46
CA LYS A 18 16.02 -1.60 6.59
C LYS A 18 15.49 -0.55 7.56
N TYR A 19 14.26 -0.10 7.35
CA TYR A 19 13.61 0.94 8.15
C TYR A 19 13.58 0.59 9.64
N PHE A 20 13.08 -0.59 10.01
CA PHE A 20 12.98 -1.00 11.41
C PHE A 20 14.34 -1.28 12.04
N THR A 21 15.31 -1.82 11.28
CA THR A 21 16.68 -1.98 11.78
C THR A 21 17.31 -0.63 12.12
N GLU A 22 17.18 0.36 11.24
CA GLU A 22 17.68 1.72 11.47
C GLU A 22 16.91 2.43 12.61
N LYS A 23 15.59 2.22 12.70
CA LYS A 23 14.75 2.73 13.78
C LYS A 23 15.20 2.18 15.13
N PHE A 24 15.37 0.87 15.25
CA PHE A 24 15.77 0.23 16.51
C PHE A 24 17.13 0.73 16.96
N LEU A 25 18.09 0.88 16.03
CA LEU A 25 19.41 1.44 16.35
C LEU A 25 19.32 2.91 16.81
N ARG A 26 18.58 3.75 16.09
CA ARG A 26 18.45 5.19 16.37
C ARG A 26 17.74 5.47 17.70
N GLU A 27 16.77 4.62 18.06
CA GLU A 27 15.93 4.79 19.24
C GLU A 27 16.37 3.91 20.41
N GLU A 28 17.56 3.28 20.32
CA GLU A 28 18.19 2.43 21.34
C GLU A 28 17.25 1.30 21.84
N ILE A 29 16.55 0.66 20.89
CA ILE A 29 15.61 -0.44 21.16
C ILE A 29 16.35 -1.79 21.00
N ASP A 30 16.91 -2.31 22.08
CA ASP A 30 17.80 -3.48 22.06
C ASP A 30 17.06 -4.83 22.16
N ASP A 31 15.78 -4.82 22.54
CA ASP A 31 14.97 -6.02 22.76
C ASP A 31 14.16 -6.47 21.55
N CYS A 32 14.37 -5.84 20.38
CA CYS A 32 13.58 -6.04 19.17
C CYS A 32 14.45 -6.43 17.95
N ILE A 33 13.92 -7.33 17.12
CA ILE A 33 14.48 -7.64 15.79
C ILE A 33 13.38 -7.57 14.73
N TYR A 34 13.77 -7.21 13.50
CA TYR A 34 12.88 -7.22 12.35
C TYR A 34 13.48 -8.02 11.20
N GLU A 35 12.77 -9.04 10.71
CA GLU A 35 13.25 -9.97 9.70
C GLU A 35 12.26 -10.10 8.53
N THR A 36 12.73 -10.68 7.42
CA THR A 36 11.88 -11.02 6.28
C THR A 36 11.68 -12.53 6.21
N PHE A 37 10.43 -12.93 6.00
CA PHE A 37 10.01 -14.32 5.91
C PHE A 37 9.32 -14.56 4.56
N PRO A 38 10.09 -14.86 3.50
CA PRO A 38 9.52 -15.23 2.22
C PRO A 38 8.85 -16.59 2.34
N ILE A 39 7.52 -16.62 2.24
CA ILE A 39 6.73 -17.84 2.23
C ILE A 39 6.10 -18.00 0.85
N ALA A 40 6.30 -19.15 0.19
CA ALA A 40 5.83 -19.37 -1.17
C ALA A 40 4.29 -19.52 -1.22
N THR A 41 3.70 -20.02 -0.15
CA THR A 41 2.25 -20.12 0.02
C THR A 41 1.83 -19.61 1.39
N ILE A 42 0.58 -19.16 1.51
CA ILE A 42 0.05 -18.65 2.79
C ILE A 42 -0.04 -19.76 3.86
N ASP A 43 -0.14 -21.01 3.45
CA ASP A 43 -0.23 -22.17 4.36
C ASP A 43 1.04 -22.35 5.20
N GLU A 44 2.17 -21.81 4.73
CA GLU A 44 3.43 -21.79 5.48
C GLU A 44 3.40 -20.85 6.70
N LEU A 45 2.39 -19.98 6.80
CA LEU A 45 2.27 -19.07 7.95
C LEU A 45 2.14 -19.84 9.27
N THR A 46 1.29 -20.85 9.34
CA THR A 46 1.12 -21.63 10.57
C THR A 46 2.40 -22.35 11.01
N PRO A 47 3.13 -23.07 10.15
CA PRO A 47 4.45 -23.59 10.49
C PRO A 47 5.47 -22.51 10.90
N LEU A 48 5.46 -21.35 10.24
CA LEU A 48 6.33 -20.22 10.58
C LEU A 48 6.09 -19.74 12.02
N LEU A 49 4.82 -19.53 12.39
CA LEU A 49 4.43 -19.09 13.73
C LEU A 49 4.84 -20.11 14.82
N LYS A 50 4.76 -21.40 14.52
CA LYS A 50 5.20 -22.46 15.46
C LYS A 50 6.72 -22.44 15.66
N ARG A 51 7.51 -22.12 14.64
CA ARG A 51 8.98 -22.02 14.73
C ARG A 51 9.45 -20.78 15.49
N HIS A 52 8.64 -19.73 15.50
CA HIS A 52 8.97 -18.44 16.12
C HIS A 52 7.88 -18.01 17.10
N PRO A 53 7.81 -18.62 18.29
CA PRO A 53 6.80 -18.28 19.30
C PRO A 53 7.00 -16.90 19.93
N ASP A 54 8.11 -16.25 19.62
CA ASP A 54 8.51 -14.90 20.06
C ASP A 54 8.01 -13.78 19.15
N PHE A 55 7.18 -14.08 18.13
CA PHE A 55 6.56 -13.04 17.32
C PHE A 55 5.68 -12.11 18.17
N ALA A 56 5.95 -10.81 18.06
CA ALA A 56 5.12 -9.73 18.62
C ALA A 56 4.28 -9.04 17.53
N GLY A 57 4.74 -9.06 16.25
CA GLY A 57 4.02 -8.50 15.14
C GLY A 57 4.56 -8.92 13.79
N LEU A 58 3.70 -8.91 12.78
CA LEU A 58 4.07 -9.17 11.39
C LEU A 58 3.43 -8.13 10.47
N ASN A 59 4.22 -7.59 9.54
CA ASN A 59 3.65 -6.97 8.34
C ASN A 59 3.36 -8.03 7.28
N VAL A 60 2.37 -7.74 6.44
CA VAL A 60 1.93 -8.60 5.35
C VAL A 60 1.93 -7.82 4.05
N THR A 61 2.61 -8.35 3.03
CA THR A 61 2.61 -7.76 1.69
C THR A 61 2.10 -8.73 0.64
N ILE A 62 2.24 -8.34 -0.62
CA ILE A 62 1.84 -9.15 -1.79
C ILE A 62 2.44 -10.57 -1.68
N PRO A 63 1.65 -11.62 -1.98
CA PRO A 63 0.24 -11.61 -2.43
C PRO A 63 -0.76 -11.91 -1.31
N TYR A 64 -0.42 -11.70 -0.03
CA TYR A 64 -1.12 -12.32 1.10
C TYR A 64 -2.06 -11.38 1.87
N LYS A 65 -2.15 -10.09 1.56
CA LYS A 65 -2.96 -9.12 2.32
C LYS A 65 -4.45 -9.52 2.49
N GLU A 66 -5.02 -10.22 1.51
CA GLU A 66 -6.38 -10.74 1.58
C GLU A 66 -6.42 -12.14 2.19
N LYS A 67 -5.50 -13.02 1.76
CA LYS A 67 -5.48 -14.43 2.16
C LYS A 67 -5.20 -14.64 3.64
N VAL A 68 -4.42 -13.76 4.25
CA VAL A 68 -4.04 -13.84 5.66
C VAL A 68 -5.23 -13.68 6.62
N ILE A 69 -6.32 -13.09 6.15
CA ILE A 69 -7.52 -12.85 6.97
C ILE A 69 -8.08 -14.16 7.54
N GLY A 70 -8.01 -15.26 6.78
CA GLY A 70 -8.45 -16.59 7.24
C GLY A 70 -7.65 -17.17 8.41
N PHE A 71 -6.50 -16.58 8.76
CA PHE A 71 -5.63 -17.01 9.87
C PHE A 71 -5.80 -16.15 11.13
N LEU A 72 -6.56 -15.05 11.05
CA LEU A 72 -6.75 -14.10 12.14
C LEU A 72 -7.85 -14.56 13.10
N GLN A 73 -7.64 -14.41 14.41
CA GLN A 73 -8.68 -14.58 15.42
C GLN A 73 -9.52 -13.31 15.61
N GLU A 74 -8.91 -12.15 15.39
CA GLU A 74 -9.58 -10.85 15.51
C GLU A 74 -9.22 -9.93 14.33
N GLN A 75 -10.14 -9.04 14.00
CA GLN A 75 -9.98 -8.08 12.91
C GLN A 75 -10.39 -6.69 13.38
N SER A 76 -9.58 -5.68 13.04
CA SER A 76 -10.00 -4.29 13.19
C SER A 76 -11.18 -3.98 12.26
N LYS A 77 -11.97 -2.94 12.61
CA LYS A 77 -13.06 -2.47 11.74
C LYS A 77 -12.59 -2.12 10.32
N VAL A 78 -11.35 -1.66 10.19
CA VAL A 78 -10.75 -1.33 8.89
C VAL A 78 -10.52 -2.59 8.07
N VAL A 79 -9.95 -3.65 8.65
CA VAL A 79 -9.75 -4.94 7.95
C VAL A 79 -11.08 -5.53 7.52
N SER A 80 -12.08 -5.54 8.42
CA SER A 80 -13.42 -6.06 8.09
C SER A 80 -14.09 -5.31 6.92
N LYS A 81 -13.80 -3.99 6.78
CA LYS A 81 -14.37 -3.18 5.67
C LYS A 81 -13.56 -3.27 4.39
N THR A 82 -12.22 -3.32 4.49
CA THR A 82 -11.35 -3.33 3.32
C THR A 82 -11.14 -4.74 2.75
N GLY A 83 -11.35 -5.78 3.56
CA GLY A 83 -10.99 -7.15 3.17
C GLY A 83 -9.49 -7.33 2.94
N ALA A 84 -8.63 -6.48 3.55
CA ALA A 84 -7.18 -6.55 3.41
C ALA A 84 -6.48 -6.24 4.74
N CYS A 85 -5.46 -7.03 5.08
CA CYS A 85 -4.64 -6.89 6.29
C CYS A 85 -3.17 -6.76 5.89
N ASN A 86 -2.48 -5.72 6.37
CA ASN A 86 -1.03 -5.53 6.16
C ASN A 86 -0.23 -5.53 7.46
N CYS A 87 -0.90 -5.60 8.63
CA CYS A 87 -0.25 -5.61 9.92
C CYS A 87 -0.99 -6.57 10.87
N ILE A 88 -0.26 -7.50 11.47
CA ILE A 88 -0.77 -8.45 12.46
C ILE A 88 -0.11 -8.13 13.80
N HIS A 89 -0.90 -7.98 14.85
CA HIS A 89 -0.46 -7.86 16.22
C HIS A 89 -0.69 -9.18 16.96
N PHE A 90 0.35 -9.65 17.64
CA PHE A 90 0.30 -10.85 18.48
C PHE A 90 0.10 -10.42 19.93
N LYS A 91 -1.10 -10.60 20.46
CA LYS A 91 -1.43 -10.20 21.83
C LYS A 91 -2.24 -11.29 22.53
N LYS A 92 -1.79 -11.72 23.71
CA LYS A 92 -2.47 -12.75 24.55
C LYS A 92 -2.81 -14.02 23.77
N GLY A 93 -1.90 -14.49 22.91
CA GLY A 93 -2.07 -15.68 22.09
C GLY A 93 -3.02 -15.55 20.90
N LYS A 94 -3.48 -14.32 20.57
CA LYS A 94 -4.36 -14.04 19.44
C LYS A 94 -3.64 -13.24 18.38
N LEU A 95 -4.00 -13.50 17.12
CA LEU A 95 -3.59 -12.71 15.94
C LEU A 95 -4.69 -11.71 15.63
N THR A 96 -4.41 -10.43 15.85
CA THR A 96 -5.33 -9.34 15.51
C THR A 96 -4.86 -8.64 14.25
N GLY A 97 -5.70 -8.60 13.23
CA GLY A 97 -5.37 -7.97 11.94
C GLY A 97 -5.72 -6.50 11.87
N HIS A 98 -4.80 -5.71 11.31
CA HIS A 98 -4.94 -4.28 11.07
C HIS A 98 -4.59 -3.94 9.62
N ASN A 99 -5.00 -2.75 9.17
CA ASN A 99 -4.60 -2.21 7.86
C ASN A 99 -4.03 -0.80 8.04
N THR A 100 -2.71 -0.72 8.14
CA THR A 100 -1.97 0.54 8.34
C THR A 100 -1.75 1.30 7.03
N ASP A 101 -1.94 0.66 5.87
CA ASP A 101 -1.91 1.33 4.57
C ASP A 101 -2.96 2.45 4.49
N VAL A 102 -4.11 2.27 5.17
CA VAL A 102 -5.16 3.30 5.26
C VAL A 102 -4.64 4.58 5.89
N VAL A 103 -3.95 4.47 7.04
CA VAL A 103 -3.37 5.62 7.74
C VAL A 103 -2.26 6.23 6.89
N GLY A 104 -1.38 5.38 6.33
CA GLY A 104 -0.30 5.81 5.46
C GLY A 104 -0.78 6.62 4.27
N PHE A 105 -1.74 6.08 3.52
CA PHE A 105 -2.28 6.75 2.33
C PHE A 105 -3.04 8.03 2.70
N GLN A 106 -3.92 7.99 3.72
CA GLN A 106 -4.72 9.15 4.12
C GLN A 106 -3.83 10.33 4.51
N GLN A 107 -2.86 10.11 5.39
CA GLN A 107 -1.98 11.20 5.84
C GLN A 107 -1.07 11.71 4.72
N SER A 108 -0.54 10.81 3.88
CA SER A 108 0.28 11.18 2.75
C SER A 108 -0.51 11.99 1.72
N LEU A 109 -1.77 11.60 1.44
CA LEU A 109 -2.66 12.35 0.54
C LEU A 109 -2.96 13.75 1.08
N GLN A 110 -3.34 13.85 2.37
CA GLN A 110 -3.68 15.14 3.01
C GLN A 110 -2.52 16.12 3.05
N LYS A 111 -1.27 15.65 3.14
CA LYS A 111 -0.09 16.51 3.02
C LYS A 111 0.08 17.09 1.61
N SER A 112 -0.43 16.40 0.60
CA SER A 112 -0.24 16.78 -0.81
C SER A 112 -1.24 17.80 -1.31
N PHE A 113 -2.36 17.99 -0.63
CA PHE A 113 -3.44 18.85 -1.06
C PHE A 113 -3.80 19.87 0.00
N ALA A 114 -3.87 21.16 -0.39
CA ALA A 114 -4.48 22.20 0.43
C ALA A 114 -6.02 22.02 0.47
N GLU A 115 -6.59 21.67 -0.69
CA GLU A 115 -8.00 21.28 -0.84
C GLU A 115 -8.05 19.90 -1.50
N LEU A 116 -8.85 19.00 -0.93
CA LEU A 116 -8.95 17.63 -1.43
C LEU A 116 -9.60 17.61 -2.83
N PRO A 117 -9.14 16.71 -3.72
CA PRO A 117 -9.73 16.55 -5.04
C PRO A 117 -11.16 16.02 -4.95
N SER A 118 -11.99 16.41 -5.91
CA SER A 118 -13.39 15.94 -5.98
C SER A 118 -13.52 14.55 -6.59
N ARG A 119 -12.59 14.17 -7.49
CA ARG A 119 -12.64 12.92 -8.24
C ARG A 119 -11.27 12.30 -8.45
N ALA A 120 -11.23 10.96 -8.36
CA ALA A 120 -10.02 10.17 -8.51
C ALA A 120 -10.18 9.00 -9.49
N LEU A 121 -9.06 8.58 -10.10
CA LEU A 121 -8.92 7.28 -10.76
C LEU A 121 -8.02 6.38 -9.90
N ILE A 122 -8.44 5.14 -9.66
CA ILE A 122 -7.64 4.11 -9.01
C ILE A 122 -7.20 3.11 -10.07
N LEU A 123 -5.92 3.12 -10.42
CA LEU A 123 -5.36 2.19 -11.38
C LEU A 123 -4.95 0.90 -10.65
N GLY A 124 -5.67 -0.20 -10.93
CA GLY A 124 -5.48 -1.50 -10.28
C GLY A 124 -6.54 -1.83 -9.24
N THR A 125 -6.74 -3.14 -8.99
CA THR A 125 -7.77 -3.71 -8.10
C THR A 125 -7.20 -4.70 -7.07
N GLY A 126 -5.91 -4.58 -6.72
CA GLY A 126 -5.22 -5.45 -5.75
C GLY A 126 -5.43 -5.03 -4.29
N GLY A 127 -4.81 -5.74 -3.36
CA GLY A 127 -4.99 -5.50 -1.92
C GLY A 127 -4.67 -4.07 -1.46
N SER A 128 -3.72 -3.37 -2.11
CA SER A 128 -3.40 -1.97 -1.77
C SER A 128 -4.48 -0.99 -2.24
N SER A 129 -5.15 -1.29 -3.36
CA SER A 129 -6.24 -0.44 -3.86
C SER A 129 -7.45 -0.39 -2.91
N LYS A 130 -7.66 -1.44 -2.11
CA LYS A 130 -8.72 -1.49 -1.10
C LYS A 130 -8.52 -0.48 0.04
N ALA A 131 -7.27 -0.23 0.43
CA ALA A 131 -6.93 0.81 1.39
C ALA A 131 -7.18 2.20 0.80
N VAL A 132 -6.81 2.41 -0.47
CA VAL A 132 -7.06 3.66 -1.21
C VAL A 132 -8.57 3.90 -1.32
N GLU A 133 -9.34 2.93 -1.80
CA GLU A 133 -10.80 2.99 -1.88
C GLU A 133 -11.44 3.38 -0.53
N TYR A 134 -11.02 2.72 0.54
CA TYR A 134 -11.53 3.01 1.87
C TYR A 134 -11.31 4.47 2.27
N VAL A 135 -10.11 5.00 2.02
CA VAL A 135 -9.76 6.40 2.34
C VAL A 135 -10.56 7.38 1.48
N LEU A 136 -10.68 7.14 0.17
CA LEU A 136 -11.46 8.02 -0.72
C LEU A 136 -12.93 8.07 -0.29
N ASN A 137 -13.51 6.93 0.10
CA ASN A 137 -14.87 6.89 0.66
C ASN A 137 -14.98 7.70 1.97
N GLN A 138 -14.00 7.59 2.88
CA GLN A 138 -13.98 8.38 4.13
C GLN A 138 -13.89 9.88 3.87
N LEU A 139 -13.12 10.28 2.86
CA LEU A 139 -12.91 11.67 2.47
C LEU A 139 -13.99 12.19 1.51
N LYS A 140 -14.97 11.35 1.13
CA LYS A 140 -16.06 11.66 0.18
C LYS A 140 -15.54 12.09 -1.20
N ILE A 141 -14.41 11.53 -1.63
CA ILE A 141 -13.85 11.72 -2.97
C ILE A 141 -14.49 10.68 -3.90
N ALA A 142 -15.14 11.11 -4.97
CA ALA A 142 -15.68 10.21 -5.97
C ALA A 142 -14.51 9.49 -6.71
N TYR A 143 -14.68 8.21 -7.04
CA TYR A 143 -13.62 7.48 -7.73
C TYR A 143 -14.15 6.49 -8.74
N VAL A 144 -13.29 6.09 -9.67
CA VAL A 144 -13.51 5.01 -10.63
C VAL A 144 -12.28 4.10 -10.63
N PHE A 145 -12.51 2.80 -10.56
CA PHE A 145 -11.45 1.82 -10.76
C PHE A 145 -11.13 1.62 -12.23
N VAL A 146 -9.85 1.42 -12.53
CA VAL A 146 -9.34 1.04 -13.85
C VAL A 146 -8.55 -0.25 -13.74
N SER A 147 -8.87 -1.25 -14.54
CA SER A 147 -8.26 -2.57 -14.49
C SER A 147 -8.10 -3.19 -15.88
N ARG A 148 -7.16 -4.10 -16.05
CA ARG A 148 -7.01 -4.91 -17.27
C ARG A 148 -8.21 -5.83 -17.55
N LYS A 149 -8.99 -6.13 -16.49
CA LYS A 149 -10.21 -6.93 -16.59
C LYS A 149 -11.39 -6.03 -16.29
N PRO A 150 -12.13 -5.55 -17.29
CA PRO A 150 -13.31 -4.72 -17.08
C PRO A 150 -14.39 -5.51 -16.35
N SER A 151 -15.22 -4.78 -15.61
CA SER A 151 -16.41 -5.30 -14.93
C SER A 151 -17.47 -4.22 -14.89
N THR A 152 -18.64 -4.52 -14.32
CA THR A 152 -19.69 -3.51 -14.10
C THR A 152 -19.28 -2.38 -13.16
N HIS A 153 -18.17 -2.56 -12.41
CA HIS A 153 -17.71 -1.62 -11.38
C HIS A 153 -16.36 -0.96 -11.70
N ASN A 154 -15.71 -1.30 -12.81
CA ASN A 154 -14.44 -0.72 -13.21
C ASN A 154 -14.31 -0.60 -14.73
N LEU A 155 -13.60 0.41 -15.17
CA LEU A 155 -13.24 0.61 -16.58
C LEU A 155 -12.05 -0.27 -16.96
N SER A 156 -11.95 -0.60 -18.25
CA SER A 156 -10.69 -1.05 -18.82
C SER A 156 -9.81 0.15 -19.18
N TYR A 157 -8.52 -0.09 -19.43
CA TYR A 157 -7.62 0.97 -19.90
C TYR A 157 -8.03 1.53 -21.26
N GLU A 158 -8.61 0.68 -22.14
CA GLU A 158 -9.09 1.08 -23.48
C GLU A 158 -10.34 1.99 -23.40
N GLN A 159 -11.08 1.93 -22.28
CA GLN A 159 -12.24 2.79 -22.05
C GLN A 159 -11.86 4.15 -21.47
N LEU A 160 -10.60 4.35 -21.06
CA LEU A 160 -10.13 5.66 -20.58
C LEU A 160 -10.01 6.64 -21.74
N THR A 161 -10.92 7.61 -21.76
CA THR A 161 -10.87 8.73 -22.70
C THR A 161 -10.14 9.94 -22.10
N ALA A 162 -9.70 10.86 -22.96
CA ALA A 162 -9.16 12.13 -22.53
C ALA A 162 -10.14 12.93 -21.64
N GLY A 163 -11.45 12.79 -21.87
CA GLY A 163 -12.50 13.42 -21.03
C GLY A 163 -12.48 12.89 -19.61
N ILE A 164 -12.42 11.57 -19.42
CA ILE A 164 -12.36 10.93 -18.10
C ILE A 164 -11.09 11.35 -17.33
N ILE A 165 -9.94 11.42 -18.01
CA ILE A 165 -8.70 11.93 -17.41
C ILE A 165 -8.89 13.38 -16.95
N LYS A 166 -9.37 14.28 -17.80
CA LYS A 166 -9.54 15.71 -17.48
C LYS A 166 -10.47 15.99 -16.31
N GLU A 167 -11.45 15.11 -16.07
CA GLU A 167 -12.37 15.18 -14.95
C GLU A 167 -11.81 14.61 -13.64
N SER A 168 -10.66 13.91 -13.68
CA SER A 168 -10.10 13.17 -12.55
C SER A 168 -8.85 13.87 -12.01
N GLU A 169 -9.03 14.75 -11.05
CA GLU A 169 -7.95 15.56 -10.46
C GLU A 169 -6.83 14.73 -9.84
N LEU A 170 -7.16 13.53 -9.33
CA LEU A 170 -6.23 12.61 -8.69
C LEU A 170 -6.17 11.30 -9.47
N ILE A 171 -4.98 10.86 -9.85
CA ILE A 171 -4.75 9.58 -10.52
C ILE A 171 -3.78 8.76 -9.68
N ILE A 172 -4.23 7.60 -9.18
CA ILE A 172 -3.49 6.82 -8.20
C ILE A 172 -3.04 5.49 -8.83
N ASN A 173 -1.73 5.28 -8.95
CA ASN A 173 -1.19 3.99 -9.36
C ASN A 173 -1.10 3.04 -8.16
N THR A 174 -1.93 2.00 -8.13
CA THR A 174 -1.89 0.90 -7.16
C THR A 174 -1.39 -0.40 -7.79
N THR A 175 -0.93 -0.35 -9.05
CA THR A 175 -0.36 -1.49 -9.78
C THR A 175 1.14 -1.61 -9.52
N PRO A 176 1.77 -2.75 -9.82
CA PRO A 176 3.23 -2.88 -9.78
C PRO A 176 3.96 -2.31 -11.01
N LEU A 177 3.25 -1.71 -11.99
CA LEU A 177 3.85 -1.18 -13.21
C LEU A 177 4.78 -0.01 -12.91
N GLY A 178 6.05 -0.13 -13.27
CA GLY A 178 7.10 0.84 -12.98
C GLY A 178 7.90 0.57 -11.71
N MET A 179 7.54 -0.50 -10.95
CA MET A 179 8.31 -0.93 -9.80
C MET A 179 9.57 -1.69 -10.23
N TYR A 180 10.67 -1.50 -9.53
CA TYR A 180 11.89 -2.27 -9.75
C TYR A 180 11.62 -3.78 -9.69
N PRO A 181 12.16 -4.63 -10.61
CA PRO A 181 13.12 -4.26 -11.66
C PRO A 181 12.49 -3.74 -12.97
N GLN A 182 11.16 -3.81 -13.18
CA GLN A 182 10.49 -3.40 -14.43
C GLN A 182 10.20 -1.88 -14.47
N VAL A 183 11.23 -1.07 -14.31
CA VAL A 183 11.12 0.39 -14.18
C VAL A 183 10.68 1.12 -15.45
N VAL A 184 10.72 0.45 -16.60
CA VAL A 184 10.33 1.01 -17.92
C VAL A 184 8.84 0.90 -18.20
N GLU A 185 8.08 0.31 -17.31
CA GLU A 185 6.64 0.13 -17.45
C GLU A 185 5.87 1.29 -16.79
N ALA A 186 4.69 1.60 -17.31
CA ALA A 186 3.74 2.54 -16.71
C ALA A 186 2.30 2.12 -17.05
N PRO A 187 1.30 2.48 -16.23
CA PRO A 187 -0.10 2.29 -16.59
C PRO A 187 -0.41 2.94 -17.96
N PRO A 188 -1.08 2.22 -18.89
CA PRO A 188 -1.35 2.73 -20.24
C PRO A 188 -2.57 3.67 -20.24
N ILE A 189 -2.38 4.89 -19.76
CA ILE A 189 -3.40 5.94 -19.70
C ILE A 189 -3.11 7.05 -20.73
N PRO A 190 -4.09 7.86 -21.15
CA PRO A 190 -3.89 9.04 -22.04
C PRO A 190 -3.12 10.16 -21.34
N TYR A 191 -1.78 10.09 -21.29
CA TYR A 191 -0.93 11.07 -20.59
C TYR A 191 -1.04 12.46 -21.19
N GLU A 192 -1.30 12.58 -22.48
CA GLU A 192 -1.50 13.87 -23.18
C GLU A 192 -2.74 14.65 -22.69
N ALA A 193 -3.64 14.00 -21.98
CA ALA A 193 -4.81 14.64 -21.36
C ALA A 193 -4.54 15.16 -19.94
N ILE A 194 -3.37 14.84 -19.38
CA ILE A 194 -2.93 15.30 -18.06
C ILE A 194 -2.44 16.76 -18.17
N GLY A 195 -2.52 17.50 -17.08
CA GLY A 195 -2.04 18.87 -17.00
C GLY A 195 -1.92 19.37 -15.55
N SER A 196 -1.68 20.63 -15.34
CA SER A 196 -1.36 21.27 -14.04
C SER A 196 -2.42 21.12 -12.95
N LYS A 197 -3.66 20.77 -13.31
CA LYS A 197 -4.74 20.51 -12.34
C LYS A 197 -4.70 19.10 -11.74
N HIS A 198 -3.89 18.21 -12.32
CA HIS A 198 -3.82 16.83 -11.90
C HIS A 198 -2.74 16.61 -10.83
N CYS A 199 -2.98 15.63 -9.99
CA CYS A 199 -1.97 15.02 -9.14
C CYS A 199 -1.88 13.52 -9.44
N LEU A 200 -0.68 13.06 -9.77
CA LEU A 200 -0.38 11.65 -9.92
C LEU A 200 0.25 11.14 -8.63
N PHE A 201 -0.42 10.20 -7.98
CA PHE A 201 0.06 9.54 -6.77
C PHE A 201 0.45 8.10 -7.11
N ASP A 202 1.70 7.75 -6.91
CA ASP A 202 2.18 6.37 -7.10
C ASP A 202 2.41 5.70 -5.74
N LEU A 203 1.83 4.52 -5.50
CA LEU A 203 2.13 3.76 -4.31
C LEU A 203 3.55 3.16 -4.34
N ILE A 204 4.20 3.17 -5.49
CA ILE A 204 5.58 2.75 -5.66
C ILE A 204 6.52 3.82 -5.10
N TYR A 205 7.57 3.38 -4.38
CA TYR A 205 8.63 4.24 -3.82
C TYR A 205 10.01 3.95 -4.44
N ASN A 206 10.17 2.81 -5.08
CA ASN A 206 11.42 2.42 -5.75
C ASN A 206 11.12 1.92 -7.18
N PRO A 207 11.56 2.69 -8.20
CA PRO A 207 12.38 3.91 -8.14
C PRO A 207 11.62 5.09 -7.50
N GLU A 208 12.38 6.09 -7.02
CA GLU A 208 11.79 7.32 -6.44
C GLU A 208 10.88 8.05 -7.42
N ARG A 209 11.23 8.02 -8.72
CA ARG A 209 10.44 8.59 -9.80
C ARG A 209 10.16 7.53 -10.86
N THR A 210 8.98 6.94 -10.79
CA THR A 210 8.51 5.95 -11.77
C THR A 210 8.22 6.62 -13.12
N LEU A 211 8.17 5.82 -14.20
CA LEU A 211 7.80 6.33 -15.53
C LEU A 211 6.39 6.97 -15.53
N PHE A 212 5.47 6.45 -14.71
CA PHE A 212 4.14 7.05 -14.49
C PHE A 212 4.25 8.49 -13.97
N LEU A 213 5.03 8.71 -12.91
CA LEU A 213 5.26 10.05 -12.33
C LEU A 213 6.04 10.96 -13.26
N GLN A 214 7.03 10.42 -13.99
CA GLN A 214 7.79 11.20 -14.96
C GLN A 214 6.88 11.75 -16.06
N LYS A 215 6.08 10.88 -16.69
CA LYS A 215 5.13 11.30 -17.75
C LYS A 215 4.11 12.31 -17.25
N GLY A 216 3.62 12.17 -16.01
CA GLY A 216 2.72 13.14 -15.41
C GLY A 216 3.37 14.52 -15.22
N ALA A 217 4.61 14.53 -14.71
CA ALA A 217 5.36 15.78 -14.50
C ALA A 217 5.70 16.50 -15.83
N GLU A 218 5.99 15.74 -16.90
CA GLU A 218 6.21 16.31 -18.25
C GLU A 218 4.97 17.02 -18.78
N GLN A 219 3.77 16.65 -18.32
CA GLN A 219 2.51 17.34 -18.62
C GLN A 219 2.15 18.46 -17.61
N GLY A 220 3.05 18.75 -16.66
CA GLY A 220 2.86 19.79 -15.65
C GLY A 220 2.03 19.38 -14.44
N ALA A 221 1.71 18.10 -14.26
CA ALA A 221 1.00 17.61 -13.10
C ALA A 221 1.87 17.62 -11.84
N LYS A 222 1.23 17.78 -10.68
CA LYS A 222 1.85 17.46 -9.39
C LYS A 222 2.07 15.95 -9.29
N VAL A 223 3.23 15.54 -8.77
CA VAL A 223 3.56 14.11 -8.65
C VAL A 223 4.01 13.78 -7.23
N GLN A 224 3.62 12.60 -6.75
CA GLN A 224 4.00 12.09 -5.43
C GLN A 224 4.23 10.59 -5.50
N ASN A 225 5.33 10.12 -4.91
CA ASN A 225 5.62 8.71 -4.77
C ASN A 225 5.11 8.14 -3.42
N GLY A 226 5.24 6.82 -3.24
CA GLY A 226 4.74 6.10 -2.09
C GLY A 226 5.61 6.14 -0.83
N LEU A 227 6.73 6.90 -0.80
CA LEU A 227 7.68 6.85 0.32
C LEU A 227 7.07 7.33 1.63
N ASP A 228 6.38 8.48 1.62
CA ASP A 228 5.70 9.00 2.81
C ASP A 228 4.65 8.02 3.34
N MET A 229 3.84 7.46 2.44
CA MET A 229 2.85 6.44 2.80
C MET A 229 3.51 5.23 3.46
N LEU A 230 4.65 4.79 2.92
CA LEU A 230 5.40 3.63 3.40
C LEU A 230 5.99 3.87 4.80
N ILE A 231 6.52 5.06 5.07
CA ILE A 231 7.05 5.45 6.38
C ILE A 231 5.90 5.52 7.40
N ILE A 232 4.82 6.22 7.08
CA ILE A 232 3.69 6.41 7.99
C ILE A 232 3.04 5.07 8.36
N GLN A 233 2.84 4.15 7.39
CA GLN A 233 2.28 2.84 7.68
C GLN A 233 3.20 1.96 8.55
N ALA A 234 4.53 2.13 8.43
CA ALA A 234 5.49 1.43 9.28
C ALA A 234 5.42 1.95 10.73
N GLU A 235 5.37 3.26 10.92
CA GLU A 235 5.20 3.86 12.25
C GLU A 235 3.87 3.49 12.90
N GLU A 236 2.80 3.43 12.11
CA GLU A 236 1.49 2.98 12.63
C GLU A 236 1.51 1.50 13.00
N SER A 237 2.22 0.65 12.24
CA SER A 237 2.44 -0.74 12.62
C SER A 237 3.19 -0.83 13.95
N TRP A 238 4.25 -0.03 14.13
CA TRP A 238 5.02 0.03 15.37
C TRP A 238 4.15 0.47 16.56
N ARG A 239 3.33 1.51 16.38
CA ARG A 239 2.38 1.97 17.39
C ARG A 239 1.40 0.86 17.83
N ILE A 240 0.85 0.12 16.86
CA ILE A 240 -0.07 -1.00 17.11
C ILE A 240 0.62 -2.12 17.90
N TRP A 241 1.83 -2.50 17.54
CA TRP A 241 2.57 -3.58 18.21
C TRP A 241 2.98 -3.24 19.65
N ASN A 242 2.98 -1.97 20.02
CA ASN A 242 3.29 -1.49 21.37
C ASN A 242 2.06 -1.01 22.16
N SER A 243 0.82 -1.31 21.69
CA SER A 243 -0.43 -0.88 22.34
C SER A 243 -1.01 -1.91 23.34
#